data_d3d041baf0b5dafd6c333b8f80f3c7ef
#
_entry.id   d3d041baf0b5dafd6c333b8f80f3c7ef
#
_cell.length_a   1.000
_cell.length_b   1.000
_cell.length_c   1.000
_cell.angle_alpha   90.00
_cell.angle_beta   90.00
_cell.angle_gamma   90.00
#
_symmetry.space_group_name_H-M   'P 1'
#
loop_
_entity.id
_entity.type
_entity.pdbx_description
1 polymer ?
#
loop_
_entity_poly.entity_id
_entity_poly.type
_entity_poly.pdbx_seq_one_letter_code
_entity_poly.pdbx_strand_id
1 'polypeptide(L)'
;MSPTGAAAQQWGARTALAGPPEIGLSVAGMFTSDRLLRENPQLVKGTLKALLRAHQFILDNKQDTIAMMLKWLPQPRDVAEHAYEVELKTLARDGLMTDAEVESLIVRLAEKKRPLDEIRDFAPARQALKELQ
;
A
#
# COMPACT_ATOMS: atom_id res chain seq x y z
N MET A 1 -12.89 -3.03 1.96
CA MET A 1 -13.24 -4.35 1.32
C MET A 1 -12.40 -4.45 0.06
N SER A 2 -11.73 -5.56 -0.16
CA SER A 2 -10.92 -5.75 -1.37
C SER A 2 -11.78 -5.74 -2.64
N PRO A 3 -11.22 -5.48 -3.84
CA PRO A 3 -11.94 -5.60 -5.11
C PRO A 3 -12.65 -6.96 -5.27
N THR A 4 -12.01 -8.03 -4.79
CA THR A 4 -12.58 -9.38 -4.77
C THR A 4 -13.81 -9.47 -3.87
N GLY A 5 -13.80 -8.82 -2.70
CA GLY A 5 -14.96 -8.79 -1.80
C GLY A 5 -16.14 -8.01 -2.37
N ALA A 6 -15.87 -6.90 -3.08
CA ALA A 6 -16.90 -6.13 -3.77
C ALA A 6 -17.54 -6.94 -4.92
N ALA A 7 -16.73 -7.65 -5.71
CA ALA A 7 -17.24 -8.54 -6.76
C ALA A 7 -18.08 -9.69 -6.18
N ALA A 8 -17.67 -10.29 -5.07
CA ALA A 8 -18.41 -11.37 -4.41
C ALA A 8 -19.81 -10.90 -3.94
N GLN A 9 -19.96 -9.66 -3.50
CA GLN A 9 -21.25 -9.10 -3.12
C GLN A 9 -22.24 -9.01 -4.30
N GLN A 10 -21.74 -8.74 -5.50
CA GLN A 10 -22.60 -8.77 -6.71
C GLN A 10 -23.15 -10.18 -7.01
N TRP A 11 -22.46 -11.22 -6.55
CA TRP A 11 -22.92 -12.61 -6.65
C TRP A 11 -23.78 -13.05 -5.45
N GLY A 12 -24.22 -12.09 -4.63
CA GLY A 12 -25.08 -12.36 -3.48
C GLY A 12 -24.35 -12.71 -2.19
N ALA A 13 -23.00 -12.66 -2.18
CA ALA A 13 -22.26 -12.86 -0.94
C ALA A 13 -22.49 -11.69 0.03
N ARG A 14 -22.57 -12.02 1.33
CA ARG A 14 -22.70 -11.02 2.40
C ARG A 14 -21.44 -11.02 3.26
N THR A 15 -21.02 -9.83 3.65
CA THR A 15 -19.94 -9.69 4.63
C THR A 15 -20.46 -10.16 6.00
N ALA A 16 -19.97 -11.30 6.46
CA ALA A 16 -20.33 -11.84 7.77
C ALA A 16 -19.55 -11.15 8.91
N LEU A 17 -18.29 -10.79 8.63
CA LEU A 17 -17.41 -10.10 9.59
C LEU A 17 -16.45 -9.20 8.81
N ALA A 18 -16.39 -7.94 9.17
CA ALA A 18 -15.32 -7.04 8.76
C ALA A 18 -14.39 -6.82 9.98
N GLY A 19 -13.08 -6.96 9.79
CA GLY A 19 -12.13 -6.62 10.84
C GLY A 19 -12.22 -5.13 11.18
N PRO A 20 -12.01 -4.76 12.46
CA PRO A 20 -12.00 -3.36 12.84
C PRO A 20 -10.88 -2.61 12.09
N PRO A 21 -11.08 -1.31 11.76
CA PRO A 21 -10.09 -0.49 11.05
C PRO A 21 -8.72 -0.47 11.73
N GLU A 22 -8.70 -0.65 13.04
CA GLU A 22 -7.48 -0.68 13.86
C GLU A 22 -6.62 -1.94 13.61
N ILE A 23 -7.16 -2.96 12.94
CA ILE A 23 -6.40 -4.11 12.45
C ILE A 23 -5.82 -3.79 11.05
N GLY A 24 -5.24 -2.63 10.88
CA GLY A 24 -4.53 -2.29 9.66
C GLY A 24 -3.37 -3.27 9.42
N LEU A 25 -3.58 -4.27 8.57
CA LEU A 25 -2.51 -5.09 8.04
C LEU A 25 -2.03 -4.42 6.76
N SER A 26 -0.81 -3.90 6.75
CA SER A 26 -0.17 -3.59 5.48
C SER A 26 0.03 -4.88 4.72
N VAL A 27 -0.65 -5.02 3.60
CA VAL A 27 -0.58 -6.23 2.75
C VAL A 27 0.39 -6.09 1.60
N ALA A 28 0.97 -4.91 1.43
CA ALA A 28 1.92 -4.64 0.36
C ALA A 28 3.05 -3.71 0.86
N GLY A 29 4.24 -3.94 0.35
CA GLY A 29 5.40 -3.13 0.64
C GLY A 29 6.52 -3.39 -0.36
N MET A 30 7.51 -2.49 -0.40
CA MET A 30 8.71 -2.68 -1.20
C MET A 30 9.79 -3.36 -0.37
N PHE A 31 10.34 -4.42 -0.93
CA PHE A 31 11.44 -5.17 -0.35
C PHE A 31 12.63 -5.11 -1.28
N THR A 32 13.81 -4.99 -0.71
CA THR A 32 15.07 -5.06 -1.44
C THR A 32 16.15 -5.68 -0.57
N SER A 33 17.26 -6.11 -1.19
CA SER A 33 18.39 -6.65 -0.45
C SER A 33 19.32 -5.53 0.02
N ASP A 34 20.00 -5.75 1.14
CA ASP A 34 21.05 -4.84 1.63
C ASP A 34 22.16 -4.66 0.58
N ARG A 35 22.41 -5.69 -0.23
CA ARG A 35 23.36 -5.60 -1.33
C ARG A 35 22.91 -4.54 -2.34
N LEU A 36 21.66 -4.56 -2.78
CA LEU A 36 21.16 -3.58 -3.76
C LEU A 36 21.14 -2.17 -3.19
N LEU A 37 20.81 -2.01 -1.91
CA LEU A 37 20.86 -0.72 -1.22
C LEU A 37 22.28 -0.13 -1.24
N ARG A 38 23.32 -0.95 -1.04
CA ARG A 38 24.72 -0.51 -1.05
C ARG A 38 25.29 -0.33 -2.45
N GLU A 39 25.05 -1.28 -3.36
CA GLU A 39 25.68 -1.30 -4.67
C GLU A 39 24.99 -0.37 -5.69
N ASN A 40 23.66 -0.18 -5.54
CA ASN A 40 22.91 0.64 -6.49
C ASN A 40 21.81 1.51 -5.84
N PRO A 41 22.19 2.42 -4.91
CA PRO A 41 21.23 3.27 -4.19
C PRO A 41 20.42 4.18 -5.11
N GLN A 42 20.95 4.56 -6.28
CA GLN A 42 20.23 5.39 -7.23
C GLN A 42 19.07 4.64 -7.89
N LEU A 43 19.22 3.35 -8.17
CA LEU A 43 18.13 2.51 -8.67
C LEU A 43 17.01 2.41 -7.65
N VAL A 44 17.36 2.11 -6.38
CA VAL A 44 16.39 2.02 -5.29
C VAL A 44 15.64 3.35 -5.14
N LYS A 45 16.35 4.47 -5.11
CA LYS A 45 15.75 5.80 -5.01
C LYS A 45 14.84 6.12 -6.21
N GLY A 46 15.27 5.81 -7.43
CA GLY A 46 14.47 6.01 -8.64
C GLY A 46 13.17 5.22 -8.62
N THR A 47 13.23 3.96 -8.18
CA THR A 47 12.07 3.09 -8.03
C THR A 47 11.10 3.65 -6.97
N LEU A 48 11.62 4.05 -5.81
CA LEU A 48 10.80 4.67 -4.75
C LEU A 48 10.12 5.95 -5.23
N LYS A 49 10.83 6.83 -5.96
CA LYS A 49 10.22 8.03 -6.55
C LYS A 49 9.09 7.70 -7.52
N ALA A 50 9.25 6.70 -8.37
CA ALA A 50 8.21 6.28 -9.30
C ALA A 50 6.97 5.78 -8.57
N LEU A 51 7.16 4.97 -7.52
CA LEU A 51 6.07 4.45 -6.69
C LEU A 51 5.35 5.56 -5.91
N LEU A 52 6.11 6.47 -5.30
CA LEU A 52 5.53 7.58 -4.55
C LEU A 52 4.73 8.53 -5.46
N ARG A 53 5.21 8.77 -6.69
CA ARG A 53 4.45 9.52 -7.71
C ARG A 53 3.17 8.80 -8.12
N ALA A 54 3.22 7.48 -8.33
CA ALA A 54 2.03 6.69 -8.63
C ALA A 54 1.05 6.70 -7.47
N HIS A 55 1.54 6.59 -6.23
CA HIS A 55 0.74 6.68 -5.02
C HIS A 55 0.03 8.05 -4.93
N GLN A 56 0.77 9.14 -5.11
CA GLN A 56 0.20 10.49 -5.13
C GLN A 56 -0.83 10.67 -6.26
N PHE A 57 -0.54 10.13 -7.46
CA PHE A 57 -1.49 10.14 -8.57
C PHE A 57 -2.81 9.46 -8.20
N ILE A 58 -2.76 8.30 -7.54
CA ILE A 58 -3.95 7.56 -7.07
C ILE A 58 -4.77 8.43 -6.11
N LEU A 59 -4.12 9.13 -5.19
CA LEU A 59 -4.79 9.99 -4.21
C LEU A 59 -5.49 11.18 -4.86
N ASP A 60 -4.88 11.78 -5.89
CA ASP A 60 -5.31 13.05 -6.47
C ASP A 60 -6.20 12.89 -7.72
N ASN A 61 -6.17 11.70 -8.38
CA ASN A 61 -6.80 11.51 -9.69
C ASN A 61 -7.78 10.32 -9.71
N LYS A 62 -8.89 10.44 -8.98
CA LYS A 62 -9.91 9.37 -8.83
C LYS A 62 -10.36 8.78 -10.18
N GLN A 63 -10.76 9.65 -11.13
CA GLN A 63 -11.38 9.18 -12.39
C GLN A 63 -10.37 8.42 -13.28
N ASP A 64 -9.15 8.96 -13.38
CA ASP A 64 -8.09 8.32 -14.15
C ASP A 64 -7.63 7.01 -13.51
N THR A 65 -7.58 6.97 -12.17
CA THR A 65 -7.27 5.74 -11.43
C THR A 65 -8.34 4.67 -11.70
N ILE A 66 -9.62 5.02 -11.62
CA ILE A 66 -10.72 4.09 -11.94
C ILE A 66 -10.65 3.64 -13.40
N ALA A 67 -10.35 4.54 -14.34
CA ALA A 67 -10.19 4.18 -15.75
C ALA A 67 -9.03 3.17 -15.95
N MET A 68 -7.91 3.37 -15.26
CA MET A 68 -6.80 2.41 -15.25
C MET A 68 -7.20 1.06 -14.64
N MET A 69 -7.94 1.06 -13.52
CA MET A 69 -8.44 -0.17 -12.90
C MET A 69 -9.31 -0.97 -13.88
N LEU A 70 -10.23 -0.32 -14.58
CA LEU A 70 -11.11 -0.96 -15.57
C LEU A 70 -10.35 -1.49 -16.78
N LYS A 71 -9.24 -0.87 -17.16
CA LYS A 71 -8.39 -1.31 -18.26
C LYS A 71 -7.64 -2.60 -17.94
N TRP A 72 -7.11 -2.70 -16.72
CA TRP A 72 -6.24 -3.80 -16.31
C TRP A 72 -6.95 -4.93 -15.57
N LEU A 73 -8.06 -4.61 -14.92
CA LEU A 73 -8.89 -5.53 -14.14
C LEU A 73 -10.33 -5.43 -14.67
N PRO A 74 -10.73 -6.26 -15.65
CA PRO A 74 -12.09 -6.25 -16.18
C PRO A 74 -13.10 -6.51 -15.05
N GLN A 75 -13.91 -5.49 -14.74
CA GLN A 75 -14.91 -5.52 -13.70
C GLN A 75 -15.97 -4.43 -13.96
N PRO A 76 -17.18 -4.50 -13.38
CA PRO A 76 -18.14 -3.41 -13.45
C PRO A 76 -17.60 -2.11 -12.85
N ARG A 77 -18.04 -0.98 -13.40
CA ARG A 77 -17.53 0.35 -12.98
C ARG A 77 -17.85 0.67 -11.53
N ASP A 78 -19.04 0.34 -11.08
CA ASP A 78 -19.48 0.53 -9.69
C ASP A 78 -18.61 -0.26 -8.69
N VAL A 79 -18.15 -1.45 -9.08
CA VAL A 79 -17.18 -2.24 -8.29
C VAL A 79 -15.83 -1.54 -8.20
N ALA A 80 -15.34 -1.00 -9.31
CA ALA A 80 -14.08 -0.27 -9.33
C ALA A 80 -14.14 1.01 -8.48
N GLU A 81 -15.24 1.75 -8.58
CA GLU A 81 -15.49 2.97 -7.80
C GLU A 81 -15.56 2.66 -6.29
N HIS A 82 -16.32 1.63 -5.92
CA HIS A 82 -16.40 1.20 -4.53
C HIS A 82 -15.04 0.72 -3.98
N ALA A 83 -14.29 -0.07 -4.76
CA ALA A 83 -12.96 -0.53 -4.38
C ALA A 83 -12.01 0.65 -4.15
N TYR A 84 -11.99 1.63 -5.06
CA TYR A 84 -11.19 2.84 -4.90
C TYR A 84 -11.50 3.57 -3.59
N GLU A 85 -12.78 3.79 -3.28
CA GLU A 85 -13.20 4.52 -2.07
C GLU A 85 -12.83 3.80 -0.77
N VAL A 86 -12.85 2.47 -0.79
CA VAL A 86 -12.46 1.67 0.37
C VAL A 86 -10.95 1.68 0.55
N GLU A 87 -10.19 1.43 -0.52
CA GLU A 87 -8.73 1.41 -0.46
C GLU A 87 -8.15 2.78 -0.12
N LEU A 88 -8.74 3.86 -0.62
CA LEU A 88 -8.30 5.23 -0.32
C LEU A 88 -8.26 5.54 1.19
N LYS A 89 -9.14 4.92 1.98
CA LYS A 89 -9.18 5.10 3.44
C LYS A 89 -8.02 4.43 4.16
N THR A 90 -7.38 3.46 3.52
CA THR A 90 -6.27 2.68 4.07
C THR A 90 -4.90 3.17 3.60
N LEU A 91 -4.87 4.03 2.58
CA LEU A 91 -3.62 4.55 2.02
C LEU A 91 -3.07 5.69 2.89
N ALA A 92 -1.84 5.51 3.40
CA ALA A 92 -1.11 6.60 4.04
C ALA A 92 -0.73 7.66 2.99
N ARG A 93 -0.93 8.96 3.28
CA ARG A 93 -0.66 10.04 2.31
C ARG A 93 0.78 10.10 1.82
N ASP A 94 1.72 9.77 2.67
CA ASP A 94 3.15 9.75 2.37
C ASP A 94 3.67 8.36 1.91
N GLY A 95 2.78 7.35 1.85
CA GLY A 95 3.14 5.98 1.49
C GLY A 95 4.04 5.27 2.50
N LEU A 96 4.14 5.79 3.73
CA LEU A 96 4.96 5.22 4.79
C LEU A 96 4.11 4.68 5.93
N MET A 97 4.63 3.70 6.63
CA MET A 97 4.10 3.22 7.91
C MET A 97 4.75 3.95 9.07
N THR A 98 4.01 4.18 10.11
CA THR A 98 4.55 4.62 11.40
C THR A 98 5.26 3.48 12.12
N ASP A 99 6.13 3.82 13.07
CA ASP A 99 6.84 2.84 13.90
C ASP A 99 5.85 1.95 14.67
N ALA A 100 4.78 2.51 15.20
CA ALA A 100 3.75 1.78 15.91
C ALA A 100 3.00 0.77 15.02
N GLU A 101 2.73 1.11 13.77
CA GLU A 101 2.13 0.19 12.80
C GLU A 101 3.07 -0.97 12.47
N VAL A 102 4.36 -0.69 12.26
CA VAL A 102 5.37 -1.73 12.02
C VAL A 102 5.51 -2.63 13.24
N GLU A 103 5.58 -2.09 14.46
CA GLU A 103 5.63 -2.87 15.70
C GLU A 103 4.40 -3.77 15.85
N SER A 104 3.21 -3.25 15.56
CA SER A 104 1.96 -4.03 15.58
C SER A 104 2.01 -5.21 14.61
N LEU A 105 2.58 -5.02 13.41
CA LEU A 105 2.77 -6.11 12.45
C LEU A 105 3.75 -7.17 12.95
N ILE A 106 4.86 -6.74 13.53
CA ILE A 106 5.87 -7.66 14.09
C ILE A 106 5.26 -8.53 15.17
N VAL A 107 4.52 -7.94 16.10
CA VAL A 107 3.86 -8.68 17.20
C VAL A 107 2.87 -9.72 16.66
N ARG A 108 2.22 -9.46 15.53
CA ARG A 108 1.20 -10.35 14.96
C ARG A 108 1.75 -11.41 14.03
N LEU A 109 2.82 -11.11 13.29
CA LEU A 109 3.31 -11.96 12.20
C LEU A 109 4.62 -12.66 12.53
N ALA A 110 5.40 -12.14 13.47
CA ALA A 110 6.71 -12.69 13.81
C ALA A 110 6.61 -13.64 15.01
N GLU A 111 7.24 -14.79 14.89
CA GLU A 111 7.40 -15.72 16.02
C GLU A 111 8.30 -15.15 17.14
N LYS A 112 9.16 -14.20 16.79
CA LYS A 112 10.09 -13.53 17.73
C LYS A 112 10.08 -12.02 17.48
N LYS A 113 10.08 -11.24 18.56
CA LYS A 113 10.24 -9.80 18.48
C LYS A 113 11.63 -9.46 17.91
N ARG A 114 11.67 -8.63 16.87
CA ARG A 114 12.90 -8.11 16.27
C ARG A 114 12.95 -6.60 16.39
N PRO A 115 14.14 -6.00 16.49
CA PRO A 115 14.32 -4.54 16.41
C PRO A 115 13.80 -3.99 15.09
N LEU A 116 13.25 -2.77 15.11
CA LEU A 116 12.67 -2.14 13.91
C LEU A 116 13.71 -1.90 12.82
N ASP A 117 14.91 -1.52 13.19
CA ASP A 117 16.04 -1.24 12.30
C ASP A 117 16.57 -2.47 11.55
N GLU A 118 16.32 -3.68 12.07
CA GLU A 118 16.61 -4.93 11.36
C GLU A 118 15.56 -5.27 10.30
N ILE A 119 14.36 -4.70 10.38
CA ILE A 119 13.22 -5.09 9.55
C ILE A 119 12.91 -4.07 8.49
N ARG A 120 13.14 -2.78 8.78
CA ARG A 120 12.81 -1.70 7.89
C ARG A 120 13.87 -0.62 7.82
N ASP A 121 14.03 -0.05 6.64
CA ASP A 121 14.75 1.20 6.42
C ASP A 121 13.87 2.14 5.57
N PHE A 122 13.30 3.17 6.20
CA PHE A 122 12.53 4.21 5.51
C PHE A 122 13.37 5.43 5.10
N ALA A 123 14.68 5.46 5.37
CA ALA A 123 15.51 6.60 5.00
C ALA A 123 15.53 6.87 3.49
N PRO A 124 15.68 5.86 2.59
CA PRO A 124 15.62 6.08 1.16
C PRO A 124 14.26 6.63 0.68
N ALA A 125 13.16 6.16 1.29
CA ALA A 125 11.81 6.63 0.94
C ALA A 125 11.57 8.07 1.40
N ARG A 126 11.98 8.42 2.62
CA ARG A 126 11.91 9.80 3.14
C ARG A 126 12.76 10.77 2.30
N GLN A 127 13.93 10.34 1.85
CA GLN A 127 14.76 11.13 0.95
C GLN A 127 14.07 11.32 -0.42
N ALA A 128 13.50 10.25 -0.98
CA ALA A 128 12.75 10.32 -2.23
C ALA A 128 11.56 11.29 -2.14
N LEU A 129 10.81 11.28 -1.03
CA LEU A 129 9.70 12.20 -0.77
C LEU A 129 10.16 13.66 -0.75
N LYS A 130 11.25 13.98 -0.04
CA LYS A 130 11.81 15.35 0.00
C LYS A 130 12.20 15.87 -1.38
N GLU A 131 12.62 15.00 -2.27
CA GLU A 131 13.02 15.39 -3.63
C GLU A 131 11.84 15.46 -4.61
N LEU A 132 10.62 15.12 -4.19
CA LEU A 132 9.37 15.22 -4.97
C LEU A 132 8.56 16.46 -4.63
N GLN A 133 8.85 17.11 -3.51
CA GLN A 133 8.28 18.40 -3.09
C GLN A 133 8.99 19.57 -3.77
#